data_8802875fdab4ea304d855333edb6d3bb
#
_entry.id   8802875fdab4ea304d855333edb6d3bb
#
_cell.length_a   1.000
_cell.length_b   1.000
_cell.length_c   1.000
_cell.angle_alpha   90.00
_cell.angle_beta   90.00
_cell.angle_gamma   90.00
#
_symmetry.space_group_name_H-M   'P 1'
#
loop_
_entity.id
_entity.type
_entity.pdbx_description
1 polymer ?
#
loop_
_entity_poly.entity_id
_entity_poly.type
_entity_poly.pdbx_seq_one_letter_code
_entity_poly.pdbx_strand_id
1 'polypeptide(L)'
;MNGKICLPVRKWLYQTPEQILIKASNGASDFGNKFGQPLICGSVLTFEHQENNEKYAYDKVIMLAGGVGYGTQRDCLKGSPEAGNKVVVMGGDNYRIGLGGGSVSSVETGRYSSGIELNAVQRANAEMQKRAYNVVRALCEEDENPIVSIHDHGSAGHVNCLSELVEDCGGLIHMDKLPIGDETLSAKEIIANESQERMGLLIDEKAIEHVQKIADRERSPMYVVGETTGDHRFAFEQADGVRPFDLAVDQMFGSSPKTYMVDKTVERHYENVSYDTAKLNEYIRQVLQLEAVACKDWLTNKVDRSVTGKIARQQCQGELQLPLSDCGVVALDYRGEKGIATALGHAPQAALANPAAGSVLAVSEALTNIVWAPMAEGLDSISLSANWMWPCRSQEGEDARLYTAVKALSDF
;
A
#
# COMPACT_ATOMS: atom_id res chain seq x y z
N MET A 1 30.92 10.98 10.12
CA MET A 1 30.77 9.76 9.30
C MET A 1 30.92 10.16 7.84
N ASN A 2 31.71 9.48 7.06
CA ASN A 2 32.07 9.93 5.69
C ASN A 2 31.07 9.50 4.62
N GLY A 3 29.82 9.28 4.89
CA GLY A 3 28.83 8.78 3.92
C GLY A 3 29.19 7.45 3.25
N LYS A 4 30.27 6.81 3.70
CA LYS A 4 30.66 5.48 3.21
C LYS A 4 29.86 4.44 3.99
N ILE A 5 29.34 3.46 3.28
CA ILE A 5 28.72 2.27 3.86
C ILE A 5 29.71 1.63 4.81
N CYS A 6 29.51 1.81 6.12
CA CYS A 6 30.36 1.25 7.17
C CYS A 6 29.93 -0.15 7.58
N LEU A 7 28.79 -0.64 7.08
CA LEU A 7 28.23 -1.93 7.43
C LEU A 7 28.51 -2.98 6.37
N PRO A 8 28.77 -4.24 6.74
CA PRO A 8 29.00 -5.29 5.76
C PRO A 8 27.79 -5.50 4.86
N VAL A 9 28.06 -5.67 3.57
CA VAL A 9 27.01 -5.99 2.59
C VAL A 9 26.34 -7.30 2.98
N ARG A 10 25.01 -7.33 2.99
CA ARG A 10 24.23 -8.53 3.32
C ARG A 10 24.20 -9.49 2.13
N LYS A 11 24.51 -10.75 2.37
CA LYS A 11 24.61 -11.77 1.31
C LYS A 11 23.28 -12.10 0.63
N TRP A 12 22.17 -11.83 1.28
CA TRP A 12 20.81 -12.15 0.79
C TRP A 12 20.06 -10.96 0.21
N LEU A 13 20.70 -9.80 0.04
CA LEU A 13 20.07 -8.66 -0.63
C LEU A 13 20.03 -8.88 -2.14
N TYR A 14 18.83 -8.80 -2.69
CA TYR A 14 18.60 -8.92 -4.13
C TYR A 14 18.93 -7.63 -4.89
N GLN A 15 18.88 -6.50 -4.22
CA GLN A 15 19.10 -5.18 -4.80
C GLN A 15 19.83 -4.27 -3.82
N THR A 16 20.60 -3.35 -4.37
CA THR A 16 21.26 -2.29 -3.58
C THR A 16 20.23 -1.23 -3.16
N PRO A 17 20.47 -0.44 -2.10
CA PRO A 17 19.63 0.70 -1.75
C PRO A 17 19.39 1.66 -2.92
N GLU A 18 20.39 1.95 -3.72
CA GLU A 18 20.27 2.77 -4.93
C GLU A 18 19.30 2.16 -5.94
N GLN A 19 19.41 0.85 -6.23
CA GLN A 19 18.51 0.16 -7.14
C GLN A 19 17.06 0.17 -6.63
N ILE A 20 16.87 0.04 -5.33
CA ILE A 20 15.55 0.11 -4.71
C ILE A 20 14.94 1.51 -4.87
N LEU A 21 15.70 2.58 -4.57
CA LEU A 21 15.26 3.95 -4.76
C LEU A 21 14.86 4.23 -6.22
N ILE A 22 15.69 3.81 -7.18
CA ILE A 22 15.40 3.98 -8.60
C ILE A 22 14.12 3.24 -9.00
N LYS A 23 13.99 1.99 -8.64
CA LYS A 23 12.85 1.16 -9.05
C LYS A 23 11.55 1.59 -8.38
N ALA A 24 11.58 1.95 -7.10
CA ALA A 24 10.41 2.44 -6.38
C ALA A 24 9.94 3.78 -6.96
N SER A 25 10.85 4.71 -7.21
CA SER A 25 10.54 5.98 -7.86
C SER A 25 9.97 5.79 -9.27
N ASN A 26 10.57 4.89 -10.06
CA ASN A 26 10.08 4.59 -11.40
C ASN A 26 8.69 3.95 -11.36
N GLY A 27 8.45 2.98 -10.47
CA GLY A 27 7.16 2.31 -10.35
C GLY A 27 6.03 3.27 -10.02
N ALA A 28 6.27 4.18 -9.07
CA ALA A 28 5.28 5.19 -8.69
C ALA A 28 4.98 6.19 -9.81
N SER A 29 6.01 6.72 -10.48
CA SER A 29 5.86 7.75 -11.51
C SER A 29 5.40 7.18 -12.85
N ASP A 30 5.87 6.01 -13.26
CA ASP A 30 5.52 5.40 -14.55
C ASP A 30 4.04 5.07 -14.64
N PHE A 31 3.42 4.57 -13.58
CA PHE A 31 1.99 4.30 -13.57
C PHE A 31 1.19 5.59 -13.82
N GLY A 32 1.50 6.64 -13.08
CA GLY A 32 0.86 7.93 -13.25
C GLY A 32 1.03 8.51 -14.66
N ASN A 33 2.26 8.50 -15.18
CA ASN A 33 2.56 9.01 -16.51
C ASN A 33 1.86 8.24 -17.63
N LYS A 34 1.79 6.91 -17.52
CA LYS A 34 1.15 6.08 -18.55
C LYS A 34 -0.37 6.16 -18.55
N PHE A 35 -0.98 6.33 -17.40
CA PHE A 35 -2.43 6.21 -17.23
C PHE A 35 -3.13 7.50 -16.83
N GLY A 36 -2.42 8.61 -16.82
CA GLY A 36 -3.01 9.92 -16.55
C GLY A 36 -3.39 10.13 -15.08
N GLN A 37 -2.65 9.53 -14.16
CA GLN A 37 -2.82 9.70 -12.72
C GLN A 37 -1.58 10.42 -12.16
N PRO A 38 -1.66 11.67 -11.72
CA PRO A 38 -0.48 12.41 -11.29
C PRO A 38 0.09 11.84 -10.00
N LEU A 39 1.40 11.71 -9.92
CA LEU A 39 2.11 11.47 -8.67
C LEU A 39 2.20 12.81 -7.92
N ILE A 40 1.40 12.96 -6.87
CA ILE A 40 1.26 14.24 -6.16
C ILE A 40 2.12 14.33 -4.90
N CYS A 41 2.30 13.22 -4.21
CA CYS A 41 3.00 13.15 -2.93
C CYS A 41 3.46 11.71 -2.68
N GLY A 42 4.63 11.56 -2.11
CA GLY A 42 5.16 10.25 -1.74
C GLY A 42 6.56 10.34 -1.15
N SER A 43 7.01 9.29 -0.50
CA SER A 43 8.34 9.20 0.07
C SER A 43 8.85 7.77 -0.02
N VAL A 44 10.13 7.62 -0.30
CA VAL A 44 10.86 6.36 -0.24
C VAL A 44 12.06 6.55 0.65
N LEU A 45 12.16 5.73 1.70
CA LEU A 45 13.23 5.81 2.67
C LEU A 45 14.04 4.53 2.69
N THR A 46 15.36 4.69 2.74
CA THR A 46 16.30 3.66 3.20
C THR A 46 16.93 4.15 4.50
N PHE A 47 17.22 3.25 5.40
CA PHE A 47 17.78 3.59 6.69
C PHE A 47 18.56 2.41 7.25
N GLU A 48 19.71 2.69 7.82
CA GLU A 48 20.51 1.73 8.53
C GLU A 48 21.26 2.43 9.67
N HIS A 49 21.07 1.92 10.90
CA HIS A 49 21.72 2.43 12.10
C HIS A 49 22.16 1.29 13.01
N GLN A 50 23.32 1.44 13.64
CA GLN A 50 23.81 0.50 14.63
C GLN A 50 24.00 1.21 15.96
N GLU A 51 23.42 0.62 17.01
CA GLU A 51 23.42 1.15 18.36
C GLU A 51 23.48 0.00 19.37
N ASN A 52 24.36 0.09 20.38
CA ASN A 52 24.48 -0.91 21.45
C ASN A 52 24.59 -2.38 20.95
N ASN A 53 25.34 -2.61 19.87
CA ASN A 53 25.48 -3.88 19.15
C ASN A 53 24.18 -4.37 18.46
N GLU A 54 23.12 -3.57 18.44
CA GLU A 54 21.91 -3.84 17.69
C GLU A 54 21.87 -3.07 16.38
N LYS A 55 21.31 -3.67 15.35
CA LYS A 55 21.13 -3.06 14.04
C LYS A 55 19.66 -2.75 13.80
N TYR A 56 19.39 -1.49 13.46
CA TYR A 56 18.11 -1.01 13.02
C TYR A 56 18.19 -0.69 11.53
N ALA A 57 17.37 -1.33 10.72
CA ALA A 57 17.43 -1.12 9.28
C ALA A 57 16.07 -1.36 8.63
N TYR A 58 15.82 -0.63 7.56
CA TYR A 58 14.73 -0.92 6.62
C TYR A 58 15.22 -1.91 5.57
N ASP A 59 15.17 -3.19 5.89
CA ASP A 59 15.54 -4.25 4.94
C ASP A 59 14.52 -4.37 3.81
N LYS A 60 13.27 -4.05 4.13
CA LYS A 60 12.20 -3.78 3.18
C LYS A 60 12.05 -2.28 3.14
N VAL A 61 12.19 -1.70 1.97
CA VAL A 61 12.08 -0.25 1.78
C VAL A 61 10.76 0.23 2.36
N ILE A 62 10.81 1.33 3.11
CA ILE A 62 9.60 2.04 3.48
C ILE A 62 9.25 3.00 2.36
N MET A 63 8.15 2.71 1.71
CA MET A 63 7.55 3.57 0.71
C MET A 63 6.19 4.04 1.23
N LEU A 64 6.05 5.33 1.43
CA LEU A 64 4.76 5.94 1.73
C LEU A 64 4.05 6.21 0.42
N ALA A 65 2.97 5.49 0.19
CA ALA A 65 2.12 5.65 -0.98
C ALA A 65 0.68 5.87 -0.53
N GLY A 66 0.02 6.77 -1.17
CA GLY A 66 -1.37 7.08 -0.91
C GLY A 66 -2.04 7.64 -2.15
N GLY A 67 -3.33 7.85 -2.09
CA GLY A 67 -4.09 8.40 -3.19
C GLY A 67 -5.28 9.20 -2.70
N VAL A 68 -5.77 10.07 -3.57
CA VAL A 68 -6.99 10.81 -3.38
C VAL A 68 -7.89 10.53 -4.57
N GLY A 69 -9.10 10.07 -4.29
CA GLY A 69 -10.14 9.81 -5.28
C GLY A 69 -11.35 10.71 -5.05
N TYR A 70 -12.12 10.90 -6.08
CA TYR A 70 -13.41 11.55 -6.06
C TYR A 70 -14.48 10.57 -6.54
N GLY A 71 -15.56 10.45 -5.82
CA GLY A 71 -16.68 9.57 -6.15
C GLY A 71 -18.02 10.16 -5.70
N THR A 72 -19.11 9.50 -6.07
CA THR A 72 -20.45 9.84 -5.59
C THR A 72 -20.74 9.14 -4.27
N GLN A 73 -21.52 9.76 -3.39
CA GLN A 73 -21.92 9.15 -2.13
C GLN A 73 -22.69 7.83 -2.34
N ARG A 74 -23.41 7.72 -3.45
CA ARG A 74 -24.16 6.51 -3.84
C ARG A 74 -23.26 5.27 -3.82
N ASP A 75 -22.04 5.37 -4.30
CA ASP A 75 -21.09 4.26 -4.49
C ASP A 75 -20.08 4.11 -3.34
N CYS A 76 -20.24 4.89 -2.25
CA CYS A 76 -19.33 4.84 -1.10
C CYS A 76 -19.60 3.67 -0.14
N LEU A 77 -20.77 3.08 -0.20
CA LEU A 77 -21.16 1.98 0.69
C LEU A 77 -21.28 0.68 -0.10
N LYS A 78 -20.77 -0.38 0.48
CA LYS A 78 -20.92 -1.75 -0.02
C LYS A 78 -22.40 -2.14 -0.01
N GLY A 79 -22.88 -2.70 -1.11
CA GLY A 79 -24.22 -3.27 -1.17
C GLY A 79 -24.32 -4.58 -0.39
N SER A 80 -25.54 -5.00 -0.07
CA SER A 80 -25.79 -6.27 0.61
C SER A 80 -25.88 -7.42 -0.42
N PRO A 81 -25.07 -8.50 -0.26
CA PRO A 81 -25.17 -9.66 -1.14
C PRO A 81 -26.49 -10.40 -0.93
N GLU A 82 -27.10 -10.83 -2.03
CA GLU A 82 -28.28 -11.70 -2.04
C GLU A 82 -27.93 -13.08 -2.63
N ALA A 83 -28.63 -14.12 -2.22
CA ALA A 83 -28.41 -15.46 -2.78
C ALA A 83 -28.68 -15.45 -4.30
N GLY A 84 -27.72 -15.99 -5.08
CA GLY A 84 -27.77 -16.03 -6.54
C GLY A 84 -27.01 -14.89 -7.23
N ASN A 85 -26.48 -13.89 -6.50
CA ASN A 85 -25.55 -12.94 -7.11
C ASN A 85 -24.32 -13.69 -7.64
N LYS A 86 -23.80 -13.26 -8.77
CA LYS A 86 -22.65 -13.89 -9.41
C LYS A 86 -21.36 -13.32 -8.86
N VAL A 87 -20.45 -14.24 -8.51
CA VAL A 87 -19.09 -13.90 -8.11
C VAL A 87 -18.23 -13.83 -9.38
N VAL A 88 -17.65 -12.67 -9.61
CA VAL A 88 -16.87 -12.38 -10.79
C VAL A 88 -15.42 -12.08 -10.40
N VAL A 89 -14.47 -12.66 -11.12
CA VAL A 89 -13.05 -12.30 -11.07
C VAL A 89 -12.71 -11.56 -12.36
N MET A 90 -12.09 -10.41 -12.22
CA MET A 90 -11.63 -9.57 -13.32
C MET A 90 -10.13 -9.40 -13.27
N GLY A 91 -9.44 -9.57 -14.39
CA GLY A 91 -7.99 -9.42 -14.50
C GLY A 91 -7.27 -10.67 -14.94
N GLY A 92 -5.96 -10.76 -14.73
CA GLY A 92 -5.09 -11.77 -15.31
C GLY A 92 -5.12 -13.14 -14.62
N ASP A 93 -4.52 -14.11 -15.29
CA ASP A 93 -4.50 -15.51 -14.90
C ASP A 93 -3.60 -15.78 -13.66
N ASN A 94 -3.81 -16.94 -13.02
CA ASN A 94 -2.99 -17.41 -11.92
C ASN A 94 -1.68 -18.01 -12.45
N TYR A 95 -0.56 -17.57 -11.87
CA TYR A 95 0.78 -18.10 -12.13
C TYR A 95 1.50 -18.37 -10.80
N ARG A 96 2.68 -19.00 -10.86
CA ARG A 96 3.54 -19.24 -9.68
C ARG A 96 4.27 -17.98 -9.23
N ILE A 97 3.50 -16.95 -8.92
CA ILE A 97 3.95 -15.66 -8.41
C ILE A 97 2.84 -15.07 -7.52
N GLY A 98 3.20 -14.31 -6.51
CA GLY A 98 2.24 -13.81 -5.51
C GLY A 98 1.79 -14.87 -4.51
N LEU A 99 2.57 -15.95 -4.34
CA LEU A 99 2.20 -17.06 -3.47
C LEU A 99 2.62 -16.76 -2.02
N GLY A 100 1.64 -16.53 -1.16
CA GLY A 100 1.87 -16.26 0.26
C GLY A 100 2.58 -14.95 0.54
N GLY A 101 2.40 -13.95 -0.31
CA GLY A 101 3.07 -12.64 -0.20
C GLY A 101 2.84 -11.96 1.14
N GLY A 102 1.62 -11.98 1.66
CA GLY A 102 1.28 -11.45 2.98
C GLY A 102 2.06 -12.11 4.12
N SER A 103 2.19 -13.43 4.08
CA SER A 103 2.96 -14.19 5.09
C SER A 103 4.45 -13.90 5.02
N VAL A 104 5.02 -13.84 3.81
CA VAL A 104 6.44 -13.53 3.61
C VAL A 104 6.76 -12.09 3.99
N SER A 105 5.87 -11.15 3.66
CA SER A 105 6.06 -9.73 4.00
C SER A 105 5.98 -9.45 5.50
N SER A 106 5.31 -10.30 6.26
CA SER A 106 5.11 -10.15 7.71
C SER A 106 6.27 -10.67 8.57
N VAL A 107 7.28 -11.27 7.97
CA VAL A 107 8.45 -11.79 8.70
C VAL A 107 9.74 -11.08 8.28
N GLU A 108 10.80 -11.30 9.03
CA GLU A 108 12.14 -10.78 8.71
C GLU A 108 12.62 -11.28 7.34
N THR A 109 13.18 -10.40 6.55
CA THR A 109 13.77 -10.75 5.24
C THR A 109 14.91 -11.75 5.42
N GLY A 110 14.92 -12.81 4.61
CA GLY A 110 15.87 -13.93 4.73
C GLY A 110 15.40 -15.04 5.68
N ARG A 111 14.20 -14.94 6.25
CA ARG A 111 13.58 -15.99 7.07
C ARG A 111 13.30 -17.25 6.27
N TYR A 112 12.85 -17.09 5.04
CA TYR A 112 12.56 -18.19 4.11
C TYR A 112 13.68 -18.38 3.09
N SER A 113 13.65 -19.50 2.38
CA SER A 113 14.54 -19.70 1.24
C SER A 113 14.23 -18.69 0.11
N SER A 114 15.25 -18.36 -0.67
CA SER A 114 15.12 -17.43 -1.81
C SER A 114 14.00 -17.82 -2.78
N GLY A 115 13.76 -19.11 -2.98
CA GLY A 115 12.68 -19.59 -3.85
C GLY A 115 11.29 -19.23 -3.32
N ILE A 116 11.06 -19.34 -2.01
CA ILE A 116 9.80 -18.96 -1.38
C ILE A 116 9.63 -17.42 -1.44
N GLU A 117 10.67 -16.67 -1.10
CA GLU A 117 10.62 -15.21 -1.10
C GLU A 117 10.39 -14.65 -2.51
N LEU A 118 10.98 -15.25 -3.55
CA LEU A 118 10.77 -14.84 -4.95
C LEU A 118 9.36 -15.17 -5.44
N ASN A 119 8.80 -16.34 -5.08
CA ASN A 119 7.44 -16.71 -5.43
C ASN A 119 6.38 -15.85 -4.75
N ALA A 120 6.71 -15.25 -3.61
CA ALA A 120 5.84 -14.35 -2.86
C ALA A 120 5.74 -12.94 -3.47
N VAL A 121 6.64 -12.57 -4.38
CA VAL A 121 6.58 -11.27 -5.06
C VAL A 121 5.32 -11.20 -5.92
N GLN A 122 4.55 -10.13 -5.77
CA GLN A 122 3.35 -9.94 -6.58
C GLN A 122 3.70 -9.56 -8.01
N ARG A 123 2.90 -10.05 -8.96
CA ARG A 123 3.06 -9.73 -10.36
C ARG A 123 2.72 -8.28 -10.64
N ALA A 124 3.62 -7.57 -11.32
CA ALA A 124 3.38 -6.23 -11.81
C ALA A 124 2.86 -6.28 -13.26
N ASN A 125 1.57 -6.01 -13.45
CA ASN A 125 0.95 -5.87 -14.76
C ASN A 125 0.09 -4.61 -14.82
N ALA A 126 0.74 -3.47 -15.00
CA ALA A 126 0.10 -2.16 -14.99
C ALA A 126 -0.95 -2.01 -16.11
N GLU A 127 -0.75 -2.63 -17.26
CA GLU A 127 -1.73 -2.60 -18.35
C GLU A 127 -3.02 -3.35 -17.97
N MET A 128 -2.90 -4.56 -17.42
CA MET A 128 -4.06 -5.33 -16.97
C MET A 128 -4.81 -4.61 -15.84
N GLN A 129 -4.07 -4.03 -14.89
CA GLN A 129 -4.67 -3.23 -13.82
C GLN A 129 -5.47 -2.04 -14.39
N LYS A 130 -4.94 -1.35 -15.40
CA LYS A 130 -5.65 -0.24 -16.04
C LYS A 130 -6.91 -0.70 -16.80
N ARG A 131 -6.87 -1.85 -17.45
CA ARG A 131 -8.03 -2.43 -18.12
C ARG A 131 -9.14 -2.74 -17.12
N ALA A 132 -8.83 -3.45 -16.02
CA ALA A 132 -9.78 -3.74 -14.96
C ALA A 132 -10.32 -2.45 -14.31
N TYR A 133 -9.45 -1.48 -14.03
CA TYR A 133 -9.84 -0.16 -13.55
C TYR A 133 -10.84 0.55 -14.47
N ASN A 134 -10.62 0.51 -15.79
CA ASN A 134 -11.51 1.16 -16.74
C ASN A 134 -12.92 0.54 -16.74
N VAL A 135 -13.03 -0.79 -16.56
CA VAL A 135 -14.33 -1.45 -16.42
C VAL A 135 -15.06 -0.96 -15.17
N VAL A 136 -14.39 -1.03 -14.01
CA VAL A 136 -14.99 -0.58 -12.74
C VAL A 136 -15.41 0.88 -12.84
N ARG A 137 -14.55 1.73 -13.37
CA ARG A 137 -14.85 3.15 -13.56
C ARG A 137 -16.06 3.38 -14.46
N ALA A 138 -16.13 2.67 -15.60
CA ALA A 138 -17.26 2.80 -16.51
C ALA A 138 -18.59 2.45 -15.83
N LEU A 139 -18.62 1.38 -15.03
CA LEU A 139 -19.81 0.96 -14.28
C LEU A 139 -20.20 1.97 -13.18
N CYS A 140 -19.22 2.54 -12.49
CA CYS A 140 -19.48 3.57 -11.47
C CYS A 140 -19.93 4.92 -12.06
N GLU A 141 -19.64 5.19 -13.34
CA GLU A 141 -20.05 6.41 -14.03
C GLU A 141 -21.46 6.30 -14.66
N GLU A 142 -22.10 5.12 -14.63
CA GLU A 142 -23.47 4.92 -15.06
C GLU A 142 -24.50 5.44 -14.05
N ASP A 143 -25.73 5.70 -14.50
CA ASP A 143 -26.82 6.14 -13.65
C ASP A 143 -27.16 5.09 -12.58
N GLU A 144 -27.07 3.80 -12.94
CA GLU A 144 -27.23 2.65 -12.03
C GLU A 144 -25.96 1.82 -12.05
N ASN A 145 -25.28 1.77 -10.91
CA ASN A 145 -24.07 0.95 -10.76
C ASN A 145 -24.46 -0.53 -10.52
N PRO A 146 -24.11 -1.46 -11.42
CA PRO A 146 -24.47 -2.87 -11.26
C PRO A 146 -23.60 -3.62 -10.25
N ILE A 147 -22.55 -2.99 -9.72
CA ILE A 147 -21.65 -3.61 -8.75
C ILE A 147 -22.31 -3.59 -7.37
N VAL A 148 -22.64 -4.78 -6.85
CA VAL A 148 -23.18 -4.93 -5.48
C VAL A 148 -22.05 -4.74 -4.47
N SER A 149 -20.90 -5.37 -4.72
CA SER A 149 -19.71 -5.30 -3.87
C SER A 149 -18.45 -5.53 -4.70
N ILE A 150 -17.34 -4.95 -4.28
CA ILE A 150 -16.03 -5.07 -4.94
C ILE A 150 -14.92 -5.22 -3.90
N HIS A 151 -13.93 -6.05 -4.18
CA HIS A 151 -12.75 -6.25 -3.36
C HIS A 151 -11.51 -6.51 -4.20
N ASP A 152 -10.33 -6.11 -3.69
CA ASP A 152 -9.05 -6.42 -4.33
C ASP A 152 -8.54 -7.82 -4.01
N HIS A 153 -7.64 -8.35 -4.86
CA HIS A 153 -6.94 -9.60 -4.64
C HIS A 153 -5.57 -9.35 -3.96
N GLY A 154 -5.60 -8.73 -2.80
CA GLY A 154 -4.43 -8.51 -1.97
C GLY A 154 -3.94 -9.77 -1.27
N SER A 155 -3.59 -9.64 0.01
CA SER A 155 -3.09 -10.75 0.84
C SER A 155 -4.02 -11.95 0.83
N ALA A 156 -3.46 -13.14 0.73
CA ALA A 156 -4.15 -14.43 0.59
C ALA A 156 -5.01 -14.61 -0.69
N GLY A 157 -4.94 -13.69 -1.64
CA GLY A 157 -5.48 -13.87 -2.99
C GLY A 157 -6.99 -14.12 -3.06
N HIS A 158 -7.39 -15.16 -3.81
CA HIS A 158 -8.80 -15.47 -4.00
C HIS A 158 -9.55 -15.79 -2.71
N VAL A 159 -8.91 -16.47 -1.76
CA VAL A 159 -9.61 -16.86 -0.53
C VAL A 159 -10.03 -15.64 0.27
N ASN A 160 -9.18 -14.64 0.40
CA ASN A 160 -9.53 -13.42 1.13
C ASN A 160 -10.50 -12.55 0.33
N CYS A 161 -10.15 -12.19 -0.89
CA CYS A 161 -10.98 -11.34 -1.73
C CYS A 161 -12.42 -11.87 -1.87
N LEU A 162 -12.56 -13.13 -2.26
CA LEU A 162 -13.89 -13.68 -2.57
C LEU A 162 -14.71 -14.00 -1.31
N SER A 163 -14.05 -14.33 -0.18
CA SER A 163 -14.78 -14.51 1.09
C SER A 163 -15.33 -13.20 1.63
N GLU A 164 -14.56 -12.10 1.53
CA GLU A 164 -15.02 -10.77 1.95
C GLU A 164 -16.19 -10.22 1.10
N LEU A 165 -16.29 -10.67 -0.15
CA LEU A 165 -17.45 -10.33 -1.00
C LEU A 165 -18.73 -11.00 -0.51
N VAL A 166 -18.64 -12.20 0.07
CA VAL A 166 -19.79 -13.03 0.42
C VAL A 166 -19.98 -13.22 1.93
N GLU A 167 -19.29 -12.41 2.75
CA GLU A 167 -19.25 -12.57 4.21
C GLU A 167 -20.63 -12.59 4.87
N ASP A 168 -21.60 -11.84 4.36
CA ASP A 168 -22.95 -11.77 4.89
C ASP A 168 -23.91 -12.86 4.38
N CYS A 169 -23.49 -13.65 3.40
CA CYS A 169 -24.39 -14.55 2.69
C CYS A 169 -23.83 -15.98 2.52
N GLY A 170 -22.52 -16.13 2.37
CA GLY A 170 -21.87 -17.34 1.91
C GLY A 170 -21.80 -17.43 0.40
N GLY A 171 -20.92 -18.30 -0.11
CA GLY A 171 -20.71 -18.45 -1.54
C GLY A 171 -19.98 -19.72 -1.94
N LEU A 172 -20.22 -20.15 -3.16
CA LEU A 172 -19.56 -21.31 -3.79
C LEU A 172 -18.76 -20.85 -5.02
N ILE A 173 -17.47 -21.18 -5.00
CA ILE A 173 -16.53 -20.83 -6.09
C ILE A 173 -16.15 -22.14 -6.84
N HIS A 174 -16.36 -22.14 -8.14
CA HIS A 174 -15.98 -23.24 -9.02
C HIS A 174 -14.53 -23.04 -9.48
N MET A 175 -13.62 -23.90 -9.03
CA MET A 175 -12.19 -23.76 -9.30
C MET A 175 -11.82 -23.95 -10.77
N ASP A 176 -12.59 -24.74 -11.49
CA ASP A 176 -12.43 -24.93 -12.94
C ASP A 176 -12.79 -23.69 -13.77
N LYS A 177 -13.47 -22.72 -13.18
CA LYS A 177 -13.78 -21.43 -13.79
C LYS A 177 -12.79 -20.31 -13.44
N LEU A 178 -11.86 -20.57 -12.52
CA LEU A 178 -10.81 -19.61 -12.21
C LEU A 178 -9.78 -19.54 -13.34
N PRO A 179 -9.27 -18.34 -13.67
CA PRO A 179 -8.26 -18.18 -14.71
C PRO A 179 -6.93 -18.79 -14.29
N ILE A 180 -6.48 -19.84 -14.95
CA ILE A 180 -5.24 -20.57 -14.66
C ILE A 180 -4.29 -20.46 -15.83
N GLY A 181 -3.16 -19.77 -15.63
CA GLY A 181 -2.09 -19.63 -16.62
C GLY A 181 -0.95 -20.65 -16.44
N ASP A 182 -0.82 -21.24 -15.25
CA ASP A 182 0.12 -22.32 -14.94
C ASP A 182 -0.66 -23.55 -14.43
N GLU A 183 -0.86 -24.54 -15.29
CA GLU A 183 -1.60 -25.76 -14.97
C GLU A 183 -0.92 -26.65 -13.92
N THR A 184 0.32 -26.34 -13.54
CA THR A 184 1.05 -27.08 -12.49
C THR A 184 0.74 -26.60 -11.08
N LEU A 185 -0.07 -25.55 -10.94
CA LEU A 185 -0.48 -25.03 -9.63
C LEU A 185 -1.40 -26.01 -8.91
N SER A 186 -1.12 -26.27 -7.66
CA SER A 186 -2.03 -26.99 -6.76
C SER A 186 -3.25 -26.14 -6.41
N ALA A 187 -4.32 -26.78 -5.95
CA ALA A 187 -5.53 -26.10 -5.47
C ALA A 187 -5.20 -25.03 -4.41
N LYS A 188 -4.30 -25.32 -3.46
CA LYS A 188 -3.86 -24.37 -2.44
C LYS A 188 -3.17 -23.15 -3.03
N GLU A 189 -2.30 -23.34 -4.02
CA GLU A 189 -1.60 -22.24 -4.68
C GLU A 189 -2.55 -21.36 -5.50
N ILE A 190 -3.55 -21.95 -6.15
CA ILE A 190 -4.59 -21.20 -6.87
C ILE A 190 -5.40 -20.35 -5.89
N ILE A 191 -5.93 -20.96 -4.82
CA ILE A 191 -6.78 -20.29 -3.83
C ILE A 191 -6.06 -19.10 -3.17
N ALA A 192 -4.76 -19.23 -2.90
CA ALA A 192 -3.97 -18.20 -2.21
C ALA A 192 -3.14 -17.31 -3.15
N ASN A 193 -3.43 -17.30 -4.45
CA ASN A 193 -2.66 -16.54 -5.44
C ASN A 193 -3.00 -15.05 -5.42
N GLU A 194 -2.06 -14.26 -4.95
CA GLU A 194 -2.17 -12.80 -4.86
C GLU A 194 -1.83 -12.14 -6.20
N SER A 195 -2.61 -11.14 -6.59
CA SER A 195 -2.34 -10.36 -7.79
C SER A 195 -2.98 -8.98 -7.73
N GLN A 196 -2.17 -7.93 -7.83
CA GLN A 196 -2.62 -6.54 -7.71
C GLN A 196 -3.52 -6.08 -8.87
N GLU A 197 -3.45 -6.72 -10.01
CA GLU A 197 -4.27 -6.35 -11.17
C GLU A 197 -5.66 -6.99 -11.18
N ARG A 198 -5.94 -7.90 -10.24
CA ARG A 198 -7.25 -8.56 -10.16
C ARG A 198 -8.17 -7.87 -9.18
N MET A 199 -9.47 -7.90 -9.52
CA MET A 199 -10.56 -7.46 -8.67
C MET A 199 -11.63 -8.55 -8.61
N GLY A 200 -12.22 -8.73 -7.44
CA GLY A 200 -13.41 -9.54 -7.24
C GLY A 200 -14.64 -8.65 -7.17
N LEU A 201 -15.74 -9.06 -7.81
CA LEU A 201 -17.00 -8.31 -7.81
C LEU A 201 -18.17 -9.25 -7.54
N LEU A 202 -19.19 -8.73 -6.89
CA LEU A 202 -20.54 -9.30 -6.90
C LEU A 202 -21.42 -8.51 -7.86
N ILE A 203 -22.08 -9.23 -8.75
CA ILE A 203 -22.92 -8.67 -9.81
C ILE A 203 -24.26 -9.40 -9.80
N ASP A 204 -25.37 -8.66 -9.92
CA ASP A 204 -26.68 -9.28 -10.18
C ASP A 204 -26.61 -10.05 -11.50
N GLU A 205 -27.17 -11.26 -11.54
CA GLU A 205 -27.18 -12.11 -12.72
C GLU A 205 -27.67 -11.40 -13.98
N LYS A 206 -28.67 -10.53 -13.83
CA LYS A 206 -29.25 -9.76 -14.95
C LYS A 206 -28.28 -8.77 -15.58
N ALA A 207 -27.29 -8.31 -14.82
CA ALA A 207 -26.31 -7.33 -15.26
C ALA A 207 -25.03 -7.97 -15.87
N ILE A 208 -24.84 -9.28 -15.76
CA ILE A 208 -23.62 -9.98 -16.22
C ILE A 208 -23.34 -9.70 -17.70
N GLU A 209 -24.34 -9.79 -18.56
CA GLU A 209 -24.14 -9.55 -20.02
C GLU A 209 -23.70 -8.10 -20.29
N HIS A 210 -24.25 -7.14 -19.56
CA HIS A 210 -23.88 -5.73 -19.67
C HIS A 210 -22.43 -5.51 -19.21
N VAL A 211 -22.06 -6.05 -18.06
CA VAL A 211 -20.69 -5.94 -17.52
C VAL A 211 -19.69 -6.62 -18.46
N GLN A 212 -20.05 -7.77 -19.04
CA GLN A 212 -19.19 -8.48 -20.02
C GLN A 212 -18.92 -7.60 -21.26
N LYS A 213 -19.93 -6.91 -21.79
CA LYS A 213 -19.75 -6.01 -22.95
C LYS A 213 -18.75 -4.88 -22.64
N ILE A 214 -18.79 -4.33 -21.43
CA ILE A 214 -17.84 -3.30 -20.99
C ILE A 214 -16.44 -3.91 -20.82
N ALA A 215 -16.34 -5.08 -20.19
CA ALA A 215 -15.08 -5.79 -20.02
C ALA A 215 -14.41 -6.11 -21.38
N ASP A 216 -15.19 -6.55 -22.35
CA ASP A 216 -14.72 -6.82 -23.72
C ASP A 216 -14.22 -5.53 -24.41
N ARG A 217 -14.95 -4.43 -24.27
CA ARG A 217 -14.53 -3.10 -24.78
C ARG A 217 -13.19 -2.67 -24.22
N GLU A 218 -13.00 -2.83 -22.93
CA GLU A 218 -11.76 -2.47 -22.23
C GLU A 218 -10.66 -3.54 -22.34
N ARG A 219 -10.97 -4.69 -22.98
CA ARG A 219 -10.07 -5.85 -23.09
C ARG A 219 -9.63 -6.39 -21.72
N SER A 220 -10.49 -6.29 -20.73
CA SER A 220 -10.27 -6.85 -19.40
C SER A 220 -10.88 -8.23 -19.33
N PRO A 221 -10.10 -9.29 -19.11
CA PRO A 221 -10.67 -10.62 -18.90
C PRO A 221 -11.64 -10.61 -17.72
N MET A 222 -12.77 -11.26 -17.88
CA MET A 222 -13.82 -11.39 -16.89
C MET A 222 -14.29 -12.84 -16.80
N TYR A 223 -14.39 -13.36 -15.58
CA TYR A 223 -14.76 -14.74 -15.32
C TYR A 223 -15.85 -14.79 -14.25
N VAL A 224 -16.99 -15.41 -14.59
CA VAL A 224 -18.03 -15.74 -13.60
C VAL A 224 -17.62 -17.03 -12.93
N VAL A 225 -17.07 -16.93 -11.73
CA VAL A 225 -16.40 -18.04 -11.05
C VAL A 225 -17.26 -18.75 -10.00
N GLY A 226 -18.39 -18.17 -9.63
CA GLY A 226 -19.26 -18.73 -8.60
C GLY A 226 -20.49 -17.88 -8.36
N GLU A 227 -21.15 -18.18 -7.24
CA GLU A 227 -22.36 -17.48 -6.83
C GLU A 227 -22.50 -17.45 -5.31
N THR A 228 -23.28 -16.51 -4.80
CA THR A 228 -23.68 -16.44 -3.41
C THR A 228 -24.77 -17.49 -3.13
N THR A 229 -24.65 -18.17 -1.98
CA THR A 229 -25.50 -19.34 -1.67
C THR A 229 -26.60 -19.06 -0.64
N GLY A 230 -26.38 -18.10 0.27
CA GLY A 230 -27.32 -17.82 1.36
C GLY A 230 -27.22 -18.80 2.55
N ASP A 231 -26.26 -19.73 2.52
CA ASP A 231 -26.09 -20.76 3.56
C ASP A 231 -25.01 -20.41 4.60
N HIS A 232 -24.41 -19.20 4.52
CA HIS A 232 -23.31 -18.73 5.36
C HIS A 232 -22.09 -19.66 5.38
N ARG A 233 -21.84 -20.34 4.26
CA ARG A 233 -20.61 -21.12 4.04
C ARG A 233 -19.85 -20.56 2.86
N PHE A 234 -18.53 -20.60 2.94
CA PHE A 234 -17.67 -20.23 1.81
C PHE A 234 -16.84 -21.44 1.40
N ALA A 235 -16.96 -21.84 0.14
CA ALA A 235 -16.31 -23.02 -0.37
C ALA A 235 -15.71 -22.82 -1.76
N PHE A 236 -14.58 -23.50 -1.99
CA PHE A 236 -14.02 -23.74 -3.34
C PHE A 236 -14.29 -25.19 -3.71
N GLU A 237 -14.86 -25.43 -4.88
CA GLU A 237 -15.21 -26.74 -5.39
C GLU A 237 -14.49 -27.02 -6.71
N GLN A 238 -13.85 -28.18 -6.80
CA GLN A 238 -13.24 -28.70 -8.03
C GLN A 238 -14.29 -29.36 -8.93
N ALA A 239 -13.96 -29.57 -10.21
CA ALA A 239 -14.87 -30.18 -11.18
C ALA A 239 -15.34 -31.59 -10.79
N ASP A 240 -14.59 -32.30 -9.96
CA ASP A 240 -14.95 -33.62 -9.41
C ASP A 240 -15.80 -33.58 -8.14
N GLY A 241 -16.17 -32.37 -7.68
CA GLY A 241 -16.95 -32.15 -6.49
C GLY A 241 -16.14 -32.12 -5.18
N VAL A 242 -14.83 -32.29 -5.26
CA VAL A 242 -13.95 -32.15 -4.08
C VAL A 242 -13.87 -30.69 -3.67
N ARG A 243 -14.01 -30.44 -2.37
CA ARG A 243 -13.90 -29.10 -1.77
C ARG A 243 -12.62 -28.97 -0.97
N PRO A 244 -11.53 -28.45 -1.54
CA PRO A 244 -10.28 -28.24 -0.83
C PRO A 244 -10.36 -27.15 0.25
N PHE A 245 -11.38 -26.30 0.18
CA PHE A 245 -11.71 -25.29 1.16
C PHE A 245 -13.23 -25.24 1.34
N ASP A 246 -13.72 -25.39 2.56
CA ASP A 246 -15.15 -25.31 2.90
C ASP A 246 -15.30 -24.98 4.39
N LEU A 247 -15.58 -23.71 4.70
CA LEU A 247 -15.71 -23.20 6.08
C LEU A 247 -17.00 -22.39 6.24
N ALA A 248 -17.52 -22.39 7.46
CA ALA A 248 -18.55 -21.42 7.81
C ALA A 248 -17.95 -20.01 7.84
N VAL A 249 -18.68 -19.04 7.36
CA VAL A 249 -18.24 -17.63 7.30
C VAL A 249 -17.86 -17.12 8.69
N ASP A 250 -18.61 -17.46 9.72
CA ASP A 250 -18.33 -17.10 11.11
C ASP A 250 -16.97 -17.59 11.63
N GLN A 251 -16.45 -18.68 11.06
CA GLN A 251 -15.12 -19.19 11.40
C GLN A 251 -14.00 -18.40 10.75
N MET A 252 -14.29 -17.70 9.67
CA MET A 252 -13.35 -16.87 8.95
C MET A 252 -13.33 -15.42 9.47
N PHE A 253 -14.51 -14.86 9.71
CA PHE A 253 -14.72 -13.45 10.09
C PHE A 253 -15.12 -13.26 11.56
N GLY A 254 -15.00 -14.28 12.38
CA GLY A 254 -15.21 -14.18 13.82
C GLY A 254 -14.21 -13.20 14.47
N SER A 255 -14.55 -12.69 15.65
CA SER A 255 -13.67 -11.82 16.40
C SER A 255 -12.40 -12.56 16.81
N SER A 256 -11.23 -12.07 16.37
CA SER A 256 -9.95 -12.57 16.86
C SER A 256 -9.86 -12.41 18.39
N PRO A 257 -9.25 -13.38 19.11
CA PRO A 257 -8.98 -13.22 20.52
C PRO A 257 -8.22 -11.91 20.77
N LYS A 258 -8.58 -11.19 21.82
CA LYS A 258 -7.86 -9.98 22.20
C LYS A 258 -6.41 -10.33 22.49
N THR A 259 -5.50 -9.65 21.83
CA THR A 259 -4.07 -9.72 22.13
C THR A 259 -3.76 -8.74 23.25
N TYR A 260 -3.19 -9.25 24.32
CA TYR A 260 -2.72 -8.45 25.45
C TYR A 260 -1.20 -8.30 25.34
N MET A 261 -0.74 -7.06 25.09
CA MET A 261 0.68 -6.73 25.11
C MET A 261 1.02 -6.22 26.52
N VAL A 262 1.73 -7.07 27.29
CA VAL A 262 2.12 -6.74 28.66
C VAL A 262 3.61 -6.47 28.67
N ASP A 263 3.97 -5.21 28.85
CA ASP A 263 5.36 -4.75 28.81
C ASP A 263 5.58 -3.60 29.79
N LYS A 264 6.81 -3.24 30.02
CA LYS A 264 7.19 -2.14 30.90
C LYS A 264 8.08 -1.14 30.18
N THR A 265 7.99 0.10 30.58
CA THR A 265 8.86 1.15 30.07
C THR A 265 10.32 0.88 30.47
N VAL A 266 11.20 0.87 29.49
CA VAL A 266 12.66 0.83 29.66
C VAL A 266 13.21 2.19 29.28
N GLU A 267 13.84 2.87 30.21
CA GLU A 267 14.50 4.13 29.96
C GLU A 267 15.78 3.90 29.17
N ARG A 268 15.94 4.66 28.07
CA ARG A 268 17.16 4.70 27.29
C ARG A 268 17.85 6.04 27.52
N HIS A 269 19.12 5.99 27.82
CA HIS A 269 19.93 7.17 28.02
C HIS A 269 20.88 7.33 26.85
N TYR A 270 20.90 8.53 26.29
CA TYR A 270 21.83 8.92 25.24
C TYR A 270 22.79 9.99 25.77
N GLU A 271 24.05 9.90 25.36
CA GLU A 271 25.03 10.94 25.67
C GLU A 271 24.66 12.24 24.93
N ASN A 272 24.91 13.37 25.59
CA ASN A 272 24.71 14.66 24.95
C ASN A 272 25.65 14.82 23.77
N VAL A 273 25.13 15.32 22.67
CA VAL A 273 25.93 15.60 21.48
C VAL A 273 26.90 16.74 21.77
N SER A 274 28.17 16.51 21.51
CA SER A 274 29.21 17.55 21.59
C SER A 274 29.70 17.93 20.19
N TYR A 275 29.89 19.23 19.97
CA TYR A 275 30.34 19.76 18.69
C TYR A 275 31.65 20.50 18.85
N ASP A 276 32.57 20.23 17.94
CA ASP A 276 33.79 21.01 17.76
C ASP A 276 33.53 22.07 16.69
N THR A 277 33.47 23.34 17.08
CA THR A 277 33.16 24.46 16.18
C THR A 277 34.23 24.60 15.08
N ALA A 278 35.46 24.14 15.29
CA ALA A 278 36.50 24.15 14.27
C ALA A 278 36.20 23.16 13.11
N LYS A 279 35.30 22.21 13.34
CA LYS A 279 34.89 21.18 12.34
C LYS A 279 33.58 21.48 11.63
N LEU A 280 33.05 22.68 11.74
CA LEU A 280 31.75 23.05 11.15
C LEU A 280 31.64 22.68 9.67
N ASN A 281 32.65 22.99 8.88
CA ASN A 281 32.68 22.67 7.44
C ASN A 281 32.69 21.14 7.17
N GLU A 282 33.30 20.38 8.05
CA GLU A 282 33.27 18.91 7.97
C GLU A 282 31.87 18.40 8.25
N TYR A 283 31.22 18.88 9.32
CA TYR A 283 29.85 18.52 9.67
C TYR A 283 28.86 18.85 8.56
N ILE A 284 28.95 20.04 7.96
CA ILE A 284 28.11 20.44 6.81
C ILE A 284 28.29 19.44 5.66
N ARG A 285 29.53 19.10 5.30
CA ARG A 285 29.78 18.12 4.21
C ARG A 285 29.22 16.75 4.56
N GLN A 286 29.31 16.30 5.80
CA GLN A 286 28.77 15.03 6.25
C GLN A 286 27.25 15.00 6.16
N VAL A 287 26.58 16.07 6.59
CA VAL A 287 25.11 16.21 6.51
C VAL A 287 24.65 16.19 5.06
N LEU A 288 25.28 16.96 4.17
CA LEU A 288 24.94 17.00 2.75
C LEU A 288 25.18 15.66 2.00
N GLN A 289 25.93 14.73 2.60
CA GLN A 289 26.17 13.38 2.06
C GLN A 289 25.22 12.33 2.64
N LEU A 290 24.39 12.70 3.64
CA LEU A 290 23.38 11.77 4.14
C LEU A 290 22.37 11.47 3.03
N GLU A 291 21.95 10.23 2.93
CA GLU A 291 21.00 9.78 1.93
C GLU A 291 19.70 10.60 1.97
N ALA A 292 19.18 10.88 3.15
CA ALA A 292 17.97 11.68 3.33
C ALA A 292 18.12 13.14 2.85
N VAL A 293 19.34 13.69 2.80
CA VAL A 293 19.64 15.11 2.49
C VAL A 293 20.23 15.28 1.10
N ALA A 294 20.99 14.29 0.61
CA ALA A 294 21.70 14.37 -0.66
C ALA A 294 20.73 14.62 -1.83
N CYS A 295 21.18 15.44 -2.78
CA CYS A 295 20.42 15.80 -3.98
C CYS A 295 19.98 14.56 -4.78
N LYS A 296 18.71 14.51 -5.16
CA LYS A 296 18.10 13.43 -5.94
C LYS A 296 17.46 13.93 -7.24
N ASP A 297 17.95 15.02 -7.81
CA ASP A 297 17.47 15.60 -9.08
C ASP A 297 17.41 14.55 -10.19
N TRP A 298 18.34 13.62 -10.20
CA TRP A 298 18.40 12.50 -11.13
C TRP A 298 17.20 11.52 -11.00
N LEU A 299 16.45 11.57 -9.91
CA LEU A 299 15.16 10.89 -9.74
C LEU A 299 13.99 11.84 -9.99
N THR A 300 13.99 13.00 -9.34
CA THR A 300 12.84 13.91 -9.31
C THR A 300 12.59 14.65 -10.62
N ASN A 301 13.66 14.91 -11.42
CA ASN A 301 13.56 15.74 -12.63
C ASN A 301 13.38 14.95 -13.93
N LYS A 302 13.33 13.62 -13.88
CA LYS A 302 13.18 12.79 -15.08
C LYS A 302 11.75 12.39 -15.41
N VAL A 303 10.79 12.68 -14.57
CA VAL A 303 9.39 12.30 -14.72
C VAL A 303 8.53 13.52 -15.01
N ASP A 304 7.40 13.31 -15.69
CA ASP A 304 6.39 14.34 -15.84
C ASP A 304 5.68 14.59 -14.51
N ARG A 305 5.80 15.80 -14.01
CA ARG A 305 5.21 16.24 -12.74
C ARG A 305 3.87 16.97 -12.94
N SER A 306 3.41 17.07 -14.17
CA SER A 306 2.21 17.83 -14.55
C SER A 306 1.17 16.98 -15.28
N VAL A 307 1.21 15.66 -15.08
CA VAL A 307 0.24 14.72 -15.65
C VAL A 307 -1.19 15.19 -15.37
N THR A 308 -2.07 15.15 -16.36
CA THR A 308 -3.43 15.69 -16.41
C THR A 308 -3.57 17.21 -16.52
N GLY A 309 -2.53 17.99 -16.22
CA GLY A 309 -2.61 19.45 -16.19
C GLY A 309 -3.43 20.04 -15.04
N LYS A 310 -3.84 19.22 -14.06
CA LYS A 310 -4.59 19.67 -12.86
C LYS A 310 -3.69 19.96 -11.66
N ILE A 311 -2.38 19.86 -11.83
CA ILE A 311 -1.41 20.09 -10.75
C ILE A 311 -1.30 21.59 -10.51
N ALA A 312 -1.82 22.06 -9.38
CA ALA A 312 -1.73 23.45 -8.96
C ALA A 312 -0.42 23.74 -8.22
N ARG A 313 0.12 22.75 -7.50
CA ARG A 313 1.42 22.85 -6.82
C ARG A 313 2.13 21.50 -6.84
N GLN A 314 3.39 21.52 -7.22
CA GLN A 314 4.25 20.34 -7.32
C GLN A 314 5.52 20.52 -6.49
N GLN A 315 6.35 19.47 -6.43
CA GLN A 315 7.59 19.45 -5.67
C GLN A 315 8.60 20.55 -6.10
N CYS A 316 8.79 20.74 -7.40
CA CYS A 316 9.72 21.76 -7.91
C CYS A 316 9.03 23.11 -8.05
N GLN A 317 9.64 24.15 -7.50
CA GLN A 317 9.07 25.51 -7.41
C GLN A 317 10.07 26.58 -7.84
N GLY A 318 9.52 27.75 -8.19
CA GLY A 318 10.28 28.94 -8.55
C GLY A 318 11.00 28.85 -9.90
N GLU A 319 11.76 29.88 -10.25
CA GLU A 319 12.48 29.99 -11.53
C GLU A 319 13.55 28.90 -11.69
N LEU A 320 14.20 28.51 -10.59
CA LEU A 320 15.23 27.48 -10.58
C LEU A 320 14.69 26.06 -10.53
N GLN A 321 13.37 25.87 -10.38
CA GLN A 321 12.73 24.55 -10.30
C GLN A 321 13.39 23.64 -9.25
N LEU A 322 13.66 24.18 -8.06
CA LEU A 322 14.22 23.42 -6.96
C LEU A 322 13.15 22.57 -6.27
N PRO A 323 13.46 21.34 -5.82
CA PRO A 323 12.53 20.44 -5.16
C PRO A 323 12.33 20.82 -3.69
N LEU A 324 11.74 21.98 -3.45
CA LEU A 324 11.59 22.60 -2.12
C LEU A 324 10.16 22.53 -1.57
N SER A 325 9.20 22.00 -2.32
CA SER A 325 7.81 21.95 -1.88
C SER A 325 7.44 20.54 -1.44
N ASP A 326 7.09 20.40 -0.16
CA ASP A 326 6.63 19.14 0.44
C ASP A 326 5.10 19.10 0.58
N CYS A 327 4.40 19.98 -0.15
CA CYS A 327 2.95 20.01 -0.29
C CYS A 327 2.55 19.92 -1.76
N GLY A 328 1.86 18.84 -2.14
CA GLY A 328 1.26 18.70 -3.46
C GLY A 328 -0.19 19.22 -3.46
N VAL A 329 -0.59 19.94 -4.50
CA VAL A 329 -1.98 20.41 -4.66
C VAL A 329 -2.49 20.06 -6.06
N VAL A 330 -3.64 19.40 -6.11
CA VAL A 330 -4.32 19.00 -7.34
C VAL A 330 -5.70 19.65 -7.40
N ALA A 331 -6.02 20.29 -8.52
CA ALA A 331 -7.35 20.82 -8.77
C ALA A 331 -8.35 19.68 -9.01
N LEU A 332 -9.60 19.84 -8.54
CA LEU A 332 -10.68 18.88 -8.80
C LEU A 332 -11.11 18.86 -10.27
N ASP A 333 -11.12 20.03 -10.90
CA ASP A 333 -11.52 20.20 -12.30
C ASP A 333 -10.71 21.31 -12.98
N TYR A 334 -11.00 21.61 -14.24
CA TYR A 334 -10.31 22.62 -15.04
C TYR A 334 -10.94 24.02 -14.98
N ARG A 335 -12.00 24.24 -14.23
CA ARG A 335 -12.79 25.49 -14.23
C ARG A 335 -12.99 26.05 -12.84
N GLY A 336 -13.05 25.19 -11.83
CA GLY A 336 -13.26 25.57 -10.44
C GLY A 336 -11.98 26.02 -9.75
N GLU A 337 -12.15 26.50 -8.53
CA GLU A 337 -11.08 26.95 -7.64
C GLU A 337 -10.82 25.98 -6.48
N LYS A 338 -11.47 24.80 -6.51
CA LYS A 338 -11.34 23.79 -5.46
C LYS A 338 -10.26 22.77 -5.82
N GLY A 339 -9.54 22.33 -4.82
CA GLY A 339 -8.48 21.34 -4.94
C GLY A 339 -8.32 20.51 -3.69
N ILE A 340 -7.38 19.60 -3.73
CA ILE A 340 -6.97 18.78 -2.60
C ILE A 340 -5.48 18.99 -2.40
N ALA A 341 -5.09 19.29 -1.17
CA ALA A 341 -3.70 19.37 -0.75
C ALA A 341 -3.29 18.10 -0.01
N THR A 342 -2.08 17.64 -0.26
CA THR A 342 -1.47 16.50 0.45
C THR A 342 -0.06 16.83 0.90
N ALA A 343 0.30 16.40 2.10
CA ALA A 343 1.65 16.54 2.63
C ALA A 343 2.04 15.28 3.42
N LEU A 344 3.33 15.08 3.60
CA LEU A 344 3.88 13.98 4.37
C LEU A 344 4.74 14.52 5.52
N GLY A 345 4.89 13.68 6.54
CA GLY A 345 5.85 13.87 7.60
C GLY A 345 6.33 12.52 8.13
N HIS A 346 7.60 12.42 8.47
CA HIS A 346 8.21 11.21 9.00
C HIS A 346 9.42 11.52 9.87
N ALA A 347 9.56 10.82 10.99
CA ALA A 347 10.66 11.04 11.93
C ALA A 347 11.19 9.73 12.53
N PRO A 348 11.61 8.74 11.71
CA PRO A 348 12.03 7.44 12.21
C PRO A 348 13.25 7.50 13.13
N GLN A 349 14.22 8.35 12.85
CA GLN A 349 15.42 8.53 13.66
C GLN A 349 15.09 9.12 15.04
N ALA A 350 14.21 10.12 15.08
CA ALA A 350 13.75 10.71 16.33
C ALA A 350 12.96 9.68 17.16
N ALA A 351 12.14 8.84 16.51
CA ALA A 351 11.37 7.79 17.19
C ALA A 351 12.26 6.70 17.81
N LEU A 352 13.44 6.41 17.24
CA LEU A 352 14.41 5.52 17.87
C LEU A 352 14.92 6.09 19.21
N ALA A 353 15.21 7.39 19.25
CA ALA A 353 15.67 8.05 20.46
C ALA A 353 14.53 8.26 21.47
N ASN A 354 13.42 8.82 21.02
CA ASN A 354 12.25 9.11 21.84
C ASN A 354 10.96 8.85 21.05
N PRO A 355 10.20 7.79 21.38
CA PRO A 355 9.01 7.39 20.61
C PRO A 355 7.90 8.46 20.63
N ALA A 356 7.68 9.14 21.75
CA ALA A 356 6.70 10.20 21.84
C ALA A 356 7.07 11.40 20.96
N ALA A 357 8.32 11.88 21.08
CA ALA A 357 8.82 12.99 20.28
C ALA A 357 8.80 12.65 18.78
N GLY A 358 9.19 11.44 18.40
CA GLY A 358 9.18 11.01 17.01
C GLY A 358 7.80 11.04 16.38
N SER A 359 6.76 10.56 17.07
CA SER A 359 5.38 10.61 16.58
C SER A 359 4.87 12.04 16.41
N VAL A 360 5.10 12.89 17.41
CA VAL A 360 4.69 14.31 17.34
C VAL A 360 5.45 15.07 16.25
N LEU A 361 6.77 14.83 16.12
CA LEU A 361 7.57 15.46 15.05
C LEU A 361 7.09 15.07 13.66
N ALA A 362 6.74 13.80 13.42
CA ALA A 362 6.24 13.35 12.13
C ALA A 362 4.96 14.09 11.73
N VAL A 363 4.00 14.23 12.65
CA VAL A 363 2.76 14.98 12.38
C VAL A 363 3.04 16.47 12.26
N SER A 364 3.90 17.02 13.11
CA SER A 364 4.28 18.45 13.03
C SER A 364 4.91 18.80 11.68
N GLU A 365 5.74 17.90 11.13
CA GLU A 365 6.30 18.06 9.78
C GLU A 365 5.19 18.08 8.72
N ALA A 366 4.28 17.11 8.73
CA ALA A 366 3.15 17.09 7.80
C ALA A 366 2.29 18.35 7.89
N LEU A 367 1.99 18.82 9.10
CA LEU A 367 1.21 20.03 9.33
C LEU A 367 1.93 21.28 8.84
N THR A 368 3.22 21.43 9.13
CA THR A 368 4.01 22.59 8.67
C THR A 368 4.20 22.61 7.16
N ASN A 369 4.14 21.47 6.51
CA ASN A 369 4.15 21.36 5.05
C ASN A 369 2.81 21.76 4.43
N ILE A 370 1.68 21.33 5.02
CA ILE A 370 0.36 21.54 4.43
C ILE A 370 -0.24 22.93 4.67
N VAL A 371 0.15 23.64 5.75
CA VAL A 371 -0.43 24.95 6.10
C VAL A 371 -0.21 26.04 5.05
N TRP A 372 0.66 25.81 4.09
CA TRP A 372 0.89 26.72 2.96
C TRP A 372 -0.12 26.57 1.83
N ALA A 373 -1.02 25.60 1.90
CA ALA A 373 -2.17 25.48 1.02
C ALA A 373 -3.37 26.20 1.65
N PRO A 374 -4.12 27.03 0.90
CA PRO A 374 -5.37 27.62 1.40
C PRO A 374 -6.38 26.52 1.69
N MET A 375 -6.76 26.37 2.95
CA MET A 375 -7.71 25.36 3.41
C MET A 375 -9.09 25.99 3.68
N ALA A 376 -10.17 25.34 3.21
CA ALA A 376 -11.52 25.87 3.26
C ALA A 376 -12.02 26.09 4.71
N GLU A 377 -11.69 25.17 5.62
CA GLU A 377 -12.13 25.19 7.02
C GLU A 377 -10.94 25.21 7.98
N GLY A 378 -9.78 25.72 7.51
CA GLY A 378 -8.56 25.72 8.31
C GLY A 378 -8.10 24.30 8.68
N LEU A 379 -7.59 24.13 9.88
CA LEU A 379 -7.09 22.85 10.36
C LEU A 379 -8.17 21.78 10.49
N ASP A 380 -9.43 22.15 10.65
CA ASP A 380 -10.55 21.21 10.79
C ASP A 380 -10.83 20.43 9.50
N SER A 381 -10.34 20.90 8.36
CA SER A 381 -10.44 20.18 7.06
C SER A 381 -9.34 19.14 6.83
N ILE A 382 -8.43 18.94 7.77
CA ILE A 382 -7.30 18.01 7.62
C ILE A 382 -7.71 16.62 8.10
N SER A 383 -7.55 15.61 7.22
CA SER A 383 -7.57 14.20 7.59
C SER A 383 -6.16 13.66 7.71
N LEU A 384 -5.88 12.93 8.77
CA LEU A 384 -4.58 12.31 9.03
C LEU A 384 -4.66 10.80 8.86
N SER A 385 -3.66 10.23 8.21
CA SER A 385 -3.40 8.78 8.21
C SER A 385 -2.01 8.55 8.79
N ALA A 386 -1.91 7.72 9.82
CA ALA A 386 -0.65 7.43 10.49
C ALA A 386 -0.27 5.96 10.36
N ASN A 387 1.03 5.71 10.18
CA ASN A 387 1.60 4.36 10.11
C ASN A 387 2.86 4.29 10.99
N TRP A 388 2.86 3.33 11.92
CA TRP A 388 4.02 3.03 12.76
C TRP A 388 4.73 1.78 12.23
N MET A 389 5.79 1.96 11.44
CA MET A 389 6.66 0.88 10.99
C MET A 389 7.61 0.49 12.14
N TRP A 390 7.03 -0.15 13.16
CA TRP A 390 7.69 -0.44 14.42
C TRP A 390 8.39 -1.80 14.42
N PRO A 391 9.62 -1.91 14.95
CA PRO A 391 10.32 -3.19 15.06
C PRO A 391 9.78 -4.00 16.25
N CYS A 392 8.64 -4.66 16.08
CA CYS A 392 8.03 -5.51 17.12
C CYS A 392 8.90 -6.76 17.34
N ARG A 393 9.97 -6.64 18.13
CA ARG A 393 10.98 -7.69 18.33
C ARG A 393 10.72 -8.60 19.51
N SER A 394 9.63 -8.48 20.23
CA SER A 394 9.37 -9.16 21.49
C SER A 394 10.47 -8.94 22.55
N GLN A 395 11.13 -7.80 22.50
CA GLN A 395 12.14 -7.38 23.47
C GLN A 395 11.47 -6.53 24.53
N GLU A 396 12.02 -6.58 25.76
CA GLU A 396 11.54 -5.77 26.87
C GLU A 396 11.55 -4.27 26.53
N GLY A 397 10.40 -3.62 26.69
CA GLY A 397 10.21 -2.20 26.46
C GLY A 397 9.76 -1.84 25.04
N GLU A 398 9.78 -2.72 24.05
CA GLU A 398 9.42 -2.35 22.67
C GLU A 398 7.92 -2.14 22.48
N ASP A 399 7.08 -2.94 23.09
CA ASP A 399 5.62 -2.76 23.06
C ASP A 399 5.22 -1.50 23.84
N ALA A 400 5.85 -1.24 24.99
CA ALA A 400 5.65 -0.02 25.76
C ALA A 400 6.08 1.24 24.98
N ARG A 401 7.13 1.16 24.18
CA ARG A 401 7.58 2.24 23.29
C ARG A 401 6.57 2.51 22.18
N LEU A 402 6.03 1.48 21.54
CA LEU A 402 4.97 1.62 20.54
C LEU A 402 3.73 2.28 21.15
N TYR A 403 3.29 1.81 22.31
CA TYR A 403 2.17 2.42 23.03
C TYR A 403 2.42 3.91 23.32
N THR A 404 3.62 4.24 23.78
CA THR A 404 4.02 5.63 24.07
C THR A 404 3.99 6.52 22.82
N ALA A 405 4.44 5.99 21.68
CA ALA A 405 4.41 6.69 20.40
C ALA A 405 2.97 6.99 19.94
N VAL A 406 2.10 5.97 19.99
CA VAL A 406 0.69 6.11 19.60
C VAL A 406 -0.06 7.05 20.53
N LYS A 407 0.14 6.88 21.85
CA LYS A 407 -0.51 7.73 22.86
C LYS A 407 -0.12 9.20 22.70
N ALA A 408 1.16 9.49 22.53
CA ALA A 408 1.65 10.86 22.36
C ALA A 408 1.03 11.55 21.15
N LEU A 409 0.83 10.82 20.04
CA LEU A 409 0.16 11.37 18.87
C LEU A 409 -1.34 11.57 19.12
N SER A 410 -1.98 10.66 19.84
CA SER A 410 -3.40 10.78 20.17
C SER A 410 -3.70 11.94 21.12
N ASP A 411 -2.75 12.27 21.99
CA ASP A 411 -2.87 13.37 22.94
C ASP A 411 -2.54 14.75 22.29
N PHE A 412 -1.75 14.76 21.20
CA PHE A 412 -1.36 15.95 20.44
C PHE A 412 -2.45 16.44 19.50
#